data_d26b08e9225c8f1fbbaad762f0fb1d7d
#
_entry.id   d26b08e9225c8f1fbbaad762f0fb1d7d
#
_cell.length_a   1.000
_cell.length_b   1.000
_cell.length_c   1.000
_cell.angle_alpha   90.00
_cell.angle_beta   90.00
_cell.angle_gamma   90.00
#
_symmetry.space_group_name_H-M   'P 1'
#
loop_
_entity.id
_entity.type
_entity.pdbx_description
1 polymer ?
#
loop_
_entity_poly.entity_id
_entity_poly.type
_entity_poly.pdbx_seq_one_letter_code
_entity_poly.pdbx_strand_id
1 'polypeptide(L)'
;MKRQGTFAISADRRRALRLAGALIGVAVVLGACKHTGDVVTTASVPDDYRLRHPIAVQEADRSVVVFVGRGRGGLSAAQRADVMGMAQTWLKEGTGGISIDMPVDTPNARAAADTLREIQATLAAAGVPPRGVAVRQYRPEDPRHMAAIRLNYPKITATAGPCGLWPEDLGPSVNNKGYFDNKSYYNFGCSNQR
;
A
#
# COMPACT_ATOMS: atom_id res chain seq x y z
N MET A 1 18.45 94.21 16.26
CA MET A 1 17.49 93.64 17.22
C MET A 1 16.82 92.43 16.59
N LYS A 2 17.25 91.22 16.94
CA LYS A 2 16.65 89.92 16.49
C LYS A 2 15.77 89.40 17.62
N ARG A 3 14.46 89.33 17.41
CA ARG A 3 13.54 88.64 18.32
C ARG A 3 13.62 87.16 18.09
N GLN A 4 14.04 86.42 19.10
CA GLN A 4 13.94 84.97 19.14
C GLN A 4 12.52 84.62 19.61
N GLY A 5 11.73 84.07 18.73
CA GLY A 5 10.42 83.55 19.04
C GLY A 5 10.59 82.13 19.64
N THR A 6 10.35 82.01 20.93
CA THR A 6 10.31 80.70 21.64
C THR A 6 8.98 80.02 21.32
N PHE A 7 9.00 79.00 20.52
CA PHE A 7 7.83 78.12 20.26
C PHE A 7 7.52 77.30 21.51
N ALA A 8 6.59 77.78 22.32
CA ALA A 8 6.05 76.99 23.41
C ALA A 8 5.13 75.90 22.81
N ILE A 9 5.59 74.70 22.78
CA ILE A 9 4.76 73.50 22.39
C ILE A 9 3.71 73.30 23.47
N SER A 10 2.42 73.44 23.14
CA SER A 10 1.31 73.33 24.10
C SER A 10 1.33 71.97 24.79
N ALA A 11 0.89 71.91 26.04
CA ALA A 11 0.86 70.72 26.86
C ALA A 11 0.13 69.50 26.17
N ASP A 12 -0.86 69.78 25.35
CA ASP A 12 -1.62 68.84 24.59
C ASP A 12 -0.82 68.17 23.48
N ARG A 13 0.05 68.94 22.79
CA ARG A 13 0.97 68.38 21.80
C ARG A 13 2.00 67.43 22.43
N ARG A 14 2.45 67.75 23.63
CA ARG A 14 3.39 66.86 24.35
C ARG A 14 2.73 65.54 24.80
N ARG A 15 1.44 65.58 25.18
CA ARG A 15 0.65 64.41 25.52
C ARG A 15 0.39 63.53 24.28
N ALA A 16 0.01 64.15 23.17
CA ALA A 16 -0.22 63.45 21.91
C ALA A 16 1.06 62.80 21.40
N LEU A 17 2.23 63.46 21.48
CA LEU A 17 3.51 62.86 21.12
C LEU A 17 3.92 61.67 22.00
N ARG A 18 3.63 61.73 23.31
CA ARG A 18 3.90 60.61 24.23
C ARG A 18 2.99 59.44 23.97
N LEU A 19 1.71 59.64 23.67
CA LEU A 19 0.76 58.58 23.31
C LEU A 19 1.10 57.94 21.97
N ALA A 20 1.48 58.75 20.97
CA ALA A 20 1.92 58.23 19.69
C ALA A 20 3.21 57.40 19.81
N GLY A 21 4.17 57.82 20.61
CA GLY A 21 5.37 57.06 20.91
C GLY A 21 5.11 55.73 21.62
N ALA A 22 4.18 55.73 22.58
CA ALA A 22 3.78 54.53 23.29
C ALA A 22 3.08 53.51 22.36
N LEU A 23 2.20 53.98 21.48
CA LEU A 23 1.51 53.12 20.51
C LEU A 23 2.47 52.54 19.48
N ILE A 24 3.43 53.30 19.01
CA ILE A 24 4.47 52.79 18.10
C ILE A 24 5.36 51.74 18.81
N GLY A 25 5.71 51.96 20.07
CA GLY A 25 6.46 51.03 20.89
C GLY A 25 5.74 49.70 21.06
N VAL A 26 4.44 49.72 21.33
CA VAL A 26 3.61 48.51 21.47
C VAL A 26 3.48 47.80 20.12
N ALA A 27 3.32 48.51 19.02
CA ALA A 27 3.25 47.91 17.68
C ALA A 27 4.56 47.23 17.27
N VAL A 28 5.72 47.77 17.65
CA VAL A 28 7.03 47.15 17.39
C VAL A 28 7.21 45.88 18.22
N VAL A 29 6.77 45.87 19.47
CA VAL A 29 6.87 44.70 20.33
C VAL A 29 5.93 43.55 19.86
N LEU A 30 4.72 43.90 19.41
CA LEU A 30 3.77 42.97 18.84
C LEU A 30 4.18 42.44 17.45
N GLY A 31 4.90 43.22 16.68
CA GLY A 31 5.44 42.84 15.38
C GLY A 31 6.72 42.01 15.44
N ALA A 32 7.38 41.91 16.60
CA ALA A 32 8.60 41.14 16.79
C ALA A 32 8.33 39.61 16.90
N CYS A 33 7.06 39.17 17.05
CA CYS A 33 6.68 37.79 16.82
C CYS A 33 6.49 37.51 15.32
N LYS A 34 7.45 37.87 14.48
CA LYS A 34 7.61 37.14 13.23
C LYS A 34 8.00 35.73 13.66
N HIS A 35 7.02 34.85 13.61
CA HIS A 35 7.32 33.45 13.38
C HIS A 35 8.24 33.39 12.15
N THR A 36 9.52 33.30 12.37
CA THR A 36 10.44 32.73 11.40
C THR A 36 10.07 31.25 11.34
N GLY A 37 8.90 31.03 10.77
CA GLY A 37 8.45 29.67 10.50
C GLY A 37 9.00 29.21 9.17
N ASP A 38 10.29 29.16 9.00
CA ASP A 38 10.84 27.99 8.40
C ASP A 38 10.81 26.95 9.52
N VAL A 39 9.67 26.31 9.66
CA VAL A 39 9.59 25.00 10.27
C VAL A 39 10.50 24.13 9.42
N VAL A 40 11.77 24.12 9.75
CA VAL A 40 12.58 22.95 9.48
C VAL A 40 11.84 21.86 10.22
N THR A 41 10.99 21.15 9.51
CA THR A 41 10.34 19.94 9.98
C THR A 41 11.47 18.96 10.24
N THR A 42 12.05 19.09 11.42
CA THR A 42 12.96 18.11 11.99
C THR A 42 12.15 16.86 12.17
N ALA A 43 12.44 15.88 11.37
CA ALA A 43 11.67 14.69 11.06
C ALA A 43 10.47 15.02 10.16
N SER A 44 10.72 15.18 8.87
CA SER A 44 9.67 15.11 7.88
C SER A 44 9.10 13.70 7.94
N VAL A 45 7.99 13.57 8.67
CA VAL A 45 7.17 12.38 8.52
C VAL A 45 6.77 12.39 7.05
N PRO A 46 7.20 11.42 6.26
CA PRO A 46 6.88 11.42 4.83
C PRO A 46 5.38 11.58 4.65
N ASP A 47 4.94 12.46 3.77
CA ASP A 47 3.52 12.65 3.46
C ASP A 47 2.90 11.38 2.88
N ASP A 48 3.71 10.57 2.21
CA ASP A 48 3.29 9.25 1.77
C ASP A 48 3.23 8.28 2.96
N TYR A 49 2.01 7.88 3.33
CA TYR A 49 1.75 6.91 4.41
C TYR A 49 2.45 5.57 4.18
N ARG A 50 2.77 5.20 2.92
CA ARG A 50 3.46 3.97 2.56
C ARG A 50 4.90 3.95 3.07
N LEU A 51 5.52 5.12 3.18
CA LEU A 51 6.85 5.26 3.76
C LEU A 51 6.83 5.16 5.30
N ARG A 52 5.68 5.51 5.92
CA ARG A 52 5.48 5.37 7.37
C ARG A 52 5.04 3.96 7.76
N HIS A 53 4.29 3.32 6.89
CA HIS A 53 3.74 1.99 7.08
C HIS A 53 4.17 1.12 5.91
N PRO A 54 5.32 0.44 6.01
CA PRO A 54 5.86 -0.35 4.91
C PRO A 54 4.98 -1.55 4.53
N ILE A 55 3.99 -1.89 5.36
CA ILE A 55 3.01 -2.94 5.05
C ILE A 55 1.88 -2.30 4.24
N ALA A 56 1.81 -2.66 2.97
CA ALA A 56 0.67 -2.35 2.13
C ALA A 56 -0.32 -3.50 2.15
N VAL A 57 -1.56 -3.21 2.53
CA VAL A 57 -2.67 -4.15 2.39
C VAL A 57 -3.24 -3.97 0.98
N GLN A 58 -3.22 -5.02 0.20
CA GLN A 58 -3.68 -5.00 -1.19
C GLN A 58 -4.43 -6.29 -1.54
N GLU A 59 -5.27 -6.19 -2.57
CA GLU A 59 -5.86 -7.38 -3.16
C GLU A 59 -4.85 -8.04 -4.10
N ALA A 60 -4.71 -9.35 -4.00
CA ALA A 60 -3.86 -10.16 -4.85
C ALA A 60 -4.58 -11.45 -5.23
N ASP A 61 -4.26 -11.98 -6.40
CA ASP A 61 -4.81 -13.25 -6.84
C ASP A 61 -3.96 -14.42 -6.34
N ARG A 62 -4.62 -15.43 -5.82
CA ARG A 62 -4.02 -16.75 -5.64
C ARG A 62 -4.41 -17.65 -6.78
N SER A 63 -3.44 -18.32 -7.40
CA SER A 63 -3.68 -19.19 -8.53
C SER A 63 -3.12 -20.58 -8.33
N VAL A 64 -3.83 -21.56 -8.92
CA VAL A 64 -3.40 -22.95 -9.07
C VAL A 64 -3.51 -23.32 -10.55
N VAL A 65 -2.44 -23.94 -11.08
CA VAL A 65 -2.38 -24.33 -12.49
C VAL A 65 -2.45 -25.85 -12.59
N VAL A 66 -3.43 -26.33 -13.34
CA VAL A 66 -3.64 -27.76 -13.59
C VAL A 66 -3.23 -28.09 -15.02
N PHE A 67 -2.15 -28.84 -15.16
CA PHE A 67 -1.68 -29.30 -16.46
C PHE A 67 -2.43 -30.55 -16.89
N VAL A 68 -2.96 -30.52 -18.10
CA VAL A 68 -3.75 -31.61 -18.69
C VAL A 68 -3.11 -32.06 -20.00
N GLY A 69 -2.87 -33.37 -20.12
CA GLY A 69 -2.33 -33.99 -21.34
C GLY A 69 -3.38 -34.09 -22.45
N ARG A 70 -2.97 -34.62 -23.58
CA ARG A 70 -3.85 -34.91 -24.76
C ARG A 70 -4.80 -36.08 -24.58
N GLY A 71 -4.44 -37.01 -23.72
CA GLY A 71 -5.13 -38.28 -23.59
C GLY A 71 -6.37 -38.19 -22.70
N ARG A 72 -6.38 -38.98 -21.62
CA ARG A 72 -7.47 -39.00 -20.66
C ARG A 72 -7.45 -37.74 -19.85
N GLY A 73 -8.62 -37.07 -19.69
CA GLY A 73 -8.83 -36.01 -18.68
C GLY A 73 -8.85 -36.61 -17.27
N GLY A 74 -8.94 -35.71 -16.30
CA GLY A 74 -8.98 -36.04 -14.88
C GLY A 74 -7.79 -35.48 -14.12
N LEU A 75 -7.91 -35.46 -12.79
CA LEU A 75 -6.88 -34.96 -11.87
C LEU A 75 -5.98 -36.12 -11.40
N SER A 76 -4.68 -35.90 -11.39
CA SER A 76 -3.78 -36.73 -10.61
C SER A 76 -4.05 -36.60 -9.10
N ALA A 77 -3.55 -37.49 -8.28
CA ALA A 77 -3.71 -37.39 -6.82
C ALA A 77 -3.13 -36.06 -6.26
N ALA A 78 -1.97 -35.64 -6.77
CA ALA A 78 -1.34 -34.38 -6.38
C ALA A 78 -2.20 -33.16 -6.80
N GLN A 79 -2.64 -33.13 -8.06
CA GLN A 79 -3.51 -32.05 -8.55
C GLN A 79 -4.84 -31.97 -7.78
N ARG A 80 -5.41 -33.13 -7.42
CA ARG A 80 -6.61 -33.12 -6.57
C ARG A 80 -6.35 -32.58 -5.20
N ALA A 81 -5.20 -32.89 -4.59
CA ALA A 81 -4.79 -32.33 -3.31
C ALA A 81 -4.59 -30.80 -3.42
N ASP A 82 -3.99 -30.31 -4.51
CA ASP A 82 -3.79 -28.88 -4.76
C ASP A 82 -5.13 -28.13 -4.90
N VAL A 83 -6.06 -28.69 -5.67
CA VAL A 83 -7.41 -28.10 -5.83
C VAL A 83 -8.18 -28.12 -4.51
N MET A 84 -8.09 -29.20 -3.75
CA MET A 84 -8.72 -29.31 -2.43
C MET A 84 -8.13 -28.29 -1.45
N GLY A 85 -6.79 -28.19 -1.40
CA GLY A 85 -6.09 -27.23 -0.56
C GLY A 85 -6.44 -25.79 -0.93
N MET A 86 -6.55 -25.48 -2.22
CA MET A 86 -7.01 -24.20 -2.70
C MET A 86 -8.43 -23.89 -2.23
N ALA A 87 -9.37 -24.83 -2.35
CA ALA A 87 -10.75 -24.67 -1.91
C ALA A 87 -10.84 -24.39 -0.42
N GLN A 88 -10.10 -25.14 0.39
CA GLN A 88 -10.07 -24.94 1.85
C GLN A 88 -9.48 -23.57 2.24
N THR A 89 -8.48 -23.12 1.49
CA THR A 89 -7.87 -21.80 1.71
C THR A 89 -8.82 -20.69 1.27
N TRP A 90 -9.50 -20.85 0.13
CA TRP A 90 -10.52 -19.92 -0.35
C TRP A 90 -11.65 -19.71 0.67
N LEU A 91 -12.13 -20.76 1.31
CA LEU A 91 -13.16 -20.69 2.35
C LEU A 91 -12.73 -19.85 3.57
N LYS A 92 -11.43 -19.70 3.80
CA LYS A 92 -10.87 -18.93 4.94
C LYS A 92 -10.51 -17.47 4.57
N GLU A 93 -9.99 -17.25 3.37
CA GLU A 93 -9.37 -15.96 3.00
C GLU A 93 -9.90 -15.34 1.69
N GLY A 94 -10.74 -16.05 0.94
CA GLY A 94 -11.25 -15.56 -0.34
C GLY A 94 -12.16 -14.34 -0.17
N THR A 95 -11.91 -13.29 -0.94
CA THR A 95 -12.72 -12.06 -0.96
C THR A 95 -13.71 -12.03 -2.11
N GLY A 96 -13.55 -12.93 -3.11
CA GLY A 96 -14.41 -13.07 -4.27
C GLY A 96 -14.58 -14.51 -4.71
N GLY A 97 -15.25 -14.74 -5.83
CA GLY A 97 -15.48 -16.08 -6.39
C GLY A 97 -14.20 -16.70 -6.97
N ILE A 98 -14.22 -18.03 -7.10
CA ILE A 98 -13.18 -18.77 -7.83
C ILE A 98 -13.48 -18.67 -9.31
N SER A 99 -12.53 -18.18 -10.10
CA SER A 99 -12.58 -18.23 -11.57
C SER A 99 -11.76 -19.40 -12.09
N ILE A 100 -12.34 -20.17 -13.00
CA ILE A 100 -11.67 -21.29 -13.68
C ILE A 100 -11.50 -20.91 -15.15
N ASP A 101 -10.27 -20.67 -15.58
CA ASP A 101 -9.94 -20.38 -16.96
C ASP A 101 -9.67 -21.70 -17.69
N MET A 102 -10.57 -22.07 -18.59
CA MET A 102 -10.54 -23.31 -19.38
C MET A 102 -10.04 -23.03 -20.79
N PRO A 103 -8.99 -23.74 -21.27
CA PRO A 103 -8.51 -23.58 -22.63
C PRO A 103 -9.50 -24.15 -23.64
N VAL A 104 -9.70 -23.43 -24.73
CA VAL A 104 -10.46 -23.86 -25.91
C VAL A 104 -9.60 -23.83 -27.14
N ASP A 105 -10.02 -24.59 -28.17
CA ASP A 105 -9.32 -24.66 -29.47
C ASP A 105 -7.85 -25.15 -29.34
N THR A 106 -7.60 -26.05 -28.38
CA THR A 106 -6.29 -26.65 -28.12
C THR A 106 -6.30 -28.15 -28.30
N PRO A 107 -5.15 -28.84 -28.54
CA PRO A 107 -5.08 -30.27 -28.71
C PRO A 107 -5.60 -31.08 -27.51
N ASN A 108 -5.66 -30.45 -26.33
CA ASN A 108 -6.14 -31.07 -25.09
C ASN A 108 -7.48 -30.52 -24.60
N ALA A 109 -8.19 -29.71 -25.40
CA ALA A 109 -9.44 -29.05 -24.97
C ALA A 109 -10.49 -30.05 -24.47
N ARG A 110 -10.61 -31.25 -25.11
CA ARG A 110 -11.53 -32.31 -24.66
C ARG A 110 -11.15 -32.87 -23.30
N ALA A 111 -9.86 -33.18 -23.11
CA ALA A 111 -9.34 -33.67 -21.83
C ALA A 111 -9.47 -32.60 -20.73
N ALA A 112 -9.30 -31.32 -21.07
CA ALA A 112 -9.51 -30.18 -20.17
C ALA A 112 -10.97 -30.09 -19.73
N ALA A 113 -11.95 -30.28 -20.64
CA ALA A 113 -13.36 -30.30 -20.29
C ALA A 113 -13.73 -31.44 -19.33
N ASP A 114 -13.11 -32.63 -19.52
CA ASP A 114 -13.30 -33.78 -18.61
C ASP A 114 -12.70 -33.46 -17.23
N THR A 115 -11.50 -32.85 -17.20
CA THR A 115 -10.82 -32.46 -15.98
C THR A 115 -11.59 -31.34 -15.24
N LEU A 116 -12.22 -30.40 -15.96
CA LEU A 116 -13.06 -29.36 -15.38
C LEU A 116 -14.19 -29.93 -14.54
N ARG A 117 -14.85 -31.02 -15.02
CA ARG A 117 -15.93 -31.68 -14.26
C ARG A 117 -15.42 -32.23 -12.93
N GLU A 118 -14.22 -32.83 -12.93
CA GLU A 118 -13.61 -33.34 -11.70
C GLU A 118 -13.16 -32.23 -10.76
N ILE A 119 -12.62 -31.09 -11.29
CA ILE A 119 -12.32 -29.88 -10.49
C ILE A 119 -13.58 -29.39 -9.81
N GLN A 120 -14.68 -29.22 -10.55
CA GLN A 120 -15.95 -28.74 -9.99
C GLN A 120 -16.48 -29.68 -8.90
N ALA A 121 -16.40 -31.01 -9.12
CA ALA A 121 -16.79 -32.00 -8.12
C ALA A 121 -15.90 -31.90 -6.86
N THR A 122 -14.60 -31.71 -7.02
CA THR A 122 -13.65 -31.55 -5.92
C THR A 122 -13.93 -30.25 -5.11
N LEU A 123 -14.19 -29.13 -5.80
CA LEU A 123 -14.57 -27.87 -5.16
C LEU A 123 -15.88 -28.01 -4.38
N ALA A 124 -16.90 -28.66 -4.98
CA ALA A 124 -18.18 -28.90 -4.31
C ALA A 124 -18.01 -29.82 -3.08
N ALA A 125 -17.20 -30.86 -3.16
CA ALA A 125 -16.88 -31.74 -2.04
C ALA A 125 -16.14 -31.00 -0.91
N ALA A 126 -15.36 -29.96 -1.23
CA ALA A 126 -14.72 -29.10 -0.24
C ALA A 126 -15.67 -28.08 0.40
N GLY A 127 -16.91 -27.97 -0.08
CA GLY A 127 -17.91 -27.02 0.43
C GLY A 127 -18.01 -25.70 -0.33
N VAL A 128 -17.38 -25.57 -1.49
CA VAL A 128 -17.51 -24.38 -2.34
C VAL A 128 -18.88 -24.39 -3.02
N PRO A 129 -19.72 -23.35 -2.82
CA PRO A 129 -21.04 -23.31 -3.44
C PRO A 129 -20.92 -23.11 -4.96
N PRO A 130 -21.79 -23.68 -5.78
CA PRO A 130 -21.73 -23.54 -7.26
C PRO A 130 -21.75 -22.07 -7.72
N ARG A 131 -22.48 -21.20 -7.03
CA ARG A 131 -22.50 -19.73 -7.30
C ARG A 131 -21.18 -19.03 -7.03
N GLY A 132 -20.29 -19.65 -6.25
CA GLY A 132 -18.95 -19.14 -5.98
C GLY A 132 -17.92 -19.50 -7.04
N VAL A 133 -18.32 -20.24 -8.10
CA VAL A 133 -17.42 -20.69 -9.14
C VAL A 133 -17.87 -20.19 -10.50
N ALA A 134 -16.99 -19.47 -11.18
CA ALA A 134 -17.22 -18.98 -12.54
C ALA A 134 -16.24 -19.66 -13.52
N VAL A 135 -16.76 -20.21 -14.61
CA VAL A 135 -15.93 -20.80 -15.66
C VAL A 135 -15.81 -19.81 -16.82
N ARG A 136 -14.57 -19.51 -17.20
CA ARG A 136 -14.24 -18.63 -18.33
C ARG A 136 -13.46 -19.43 -19.37
N GLN A 137 -13.79 -19.24 -20.63
CA GLN A 137 -13.02 -19.85 -21.72
C GLN A 137 -11.94 -18.87 -22.18
N TYR A 138 -10.74 -19.40 -22.44
CA TYR A 138 -9.67 -18.63 -23.03
C TYR A 138 -9.01 -19.36 -24.19
N ARG A 139 -8.51 -18.59 -25.15
CA ARG A 139 -7.68 -19.09 -26.24
C ARG A 139 -6.24 -18.75 -25.94
N PRO A 140 -5.33 -19.75 -25.91
CA PRO A 140 -3.91 -19.47 -25.77
C PRO A 140 -3.37 -18.80 -27.04
N GLU A 141 -2.24 -18.13 -26.91
CA GLU A 141 -1.57 -17.45 -28.04
C GLU A 141 -1.16 -18.43 -29.15
N ASP A 142 -0.70 -19.62 -28.75
CA ASP A 142 -0.42 -20.71 -29.69
C ASP A 142 -1.36 -21.88 -29.47
N PRO A 143 -2.37 -22.05 -30.35
CA PRO A 143 -3.34 -23.14 -30.25
C PRO A 143 -2.78 -24.52 -30.57
N ARG A 144 -1.54 -24.63 -31.06
CA ARG A 144 -0.89 -25.91 -31.36
C ARG A 144 -0.35 -26.60 -30.11
N HIS A 145 -0.12 -25.84 -29.05
CA HIS A 145 0.36 -26.36 -27.78
C HIS A 145 -0.78 -26.74 -26.83
N MET A 146 -0.48 -27.67 -25.93
CA MET A 146 -1.39 -27.96 -24.83
C MET A 146 -1.42 -26.80 -23.88
N ALA A 147 -2.63 -26.46 -23.39
CA ALA A 147 -2.81 -25.38 -22.46
C ALA A 147 -3.36 -25.88 -21.13
N ALA A 148 -3.03 -25.18 -20.05
CA ALA A 148 -3.40 -25.56 -18.71
C ALA A 148 -4.74 -24.95 -18.30
N ILE A 149 -5.45 -25.58 -17.36
CA ILE A 149 -6.57 -24.98 -16.65
C ILE A 149 -5.97 -24.13 -15.52
N ARG A 150 -6.47 -22.88 -15.34
CA ARG A 150 -6.03 -21.99 -14.28
C ARG A 150 -7.21 -21.70 -13.35
N LEU A 151 -7.00 -21.90 -12.06
CA LEU A 151 -7.96 -21.55 -11.02
C LEU A 151 -7.41 -20.32 -10.30
N ASN A 152 -8.22 -19.29 -10.17
CA ASN A 152 -7.80 -18.06 -9.53
C ASN A 152 -8.89 -17.56 -8.57
N TYR A 153 -8.50 -16.96 -7.44
CA TYR A 153 -9.40 -16.22 -6.60
C TYR A 153 -8.70 -15.02 -5.95
N PRO A 154 -9.42 -13.91 -5.76
CA PRO A 154 -8.87 -12.75 -5.07
C PRO A 154 -8.84 -12.96 -3.57
N LYS A 155 -7.81 -12.44 -2.92
CA LYS A 155 -7.66 -12.39 -1.47
C LYS A 155 -6.96 -11.12 -1.04
N ILE A 156 -7.18 -10.71 0.20
CA ILE A 156 -6.41 -9.63 0.80
C ILE A 156 -5.06 -10.20 1.24
N THR A 157 -4.00 -9.53 0.85
CA THR A 157 -2.63 -9.85 1.28
C THR A 157 -1.96 -8.61 1.84
N ALA A 158 -1.14 -8.81 2.84
CA ALA A 158 -0.26 -7.80 3.36
C ALA A 158 1.11 -7.99 2.70
N THR A 159 1.60 -6.96 2.03
CA THR A 159 2.91 -6.98 1.40
C THR A 159 3.80 -5.97 2.09
N ALA A 160 4.90 -6.45 2.68
CA ALA A 160 5.98 -5.58 3.10
C ALA A 160 6.72 -5.08 1.85
N GLY A 161 7.05 -3.81 1.80
CA GLY A 161 7.91 -3.25 0.76
C GLY A 161 9.27 -3.96 0.71
N PRO A 162 10.10 -3.65 -0.28
CA PRO A 162 11.43 -4.24 -0.36
C PRO A 162 12.22 -3.89 0.90
N CYS A 163 12.68 -4.91 1.62
CA CYS A 163 13.57 -4.74 2.76
C CYS A 163 14.97 -4.30 2.30
N GLY A 164 15.65 -3.49 3.13
CA GLY A 164 17.00 -3.00 2.83
C GLY A 164 17.06 -1.67 2.11
N LEU A 165 15.93 -1.07 1.75
CA LEU A 165 15.87 0.32 1.32
C LEU A 165 15.89 1.21 2.56
N TRP A 166 17.05 1.81 2.82
CA TRP A 166 17.21 2.73 3.92
C TRP A 166 16.83 4.13 3.44
N PRO A 167 15.98 4.87 4.18
CA PRO A 167 15.88 6.30 3.94
C PRO A 167 17.27 6.91 4.17
N GLU A 168 17.68 7.82 3.30
CA GLU A 168 18.96 8.52 3.42
C GLU A 168 19.05 9.31 4.72
N ASP A 169 17.92 9.80 5.20
CA ASP A 169 17.79 10.54 6.45
C ASP A 169 16.82 9.82 7.41
N LEU A 170 17.37 9.22 8.46
CA LEU A 170 16.61 8.64 9.57
C LEU A 170 16.37 9.63 10.71
N GLY A 171 16.57 10.91 10.44
CA GLY A 171 16.46 12.03 11.36
C GLY A 171 17.80 12.48 11.92
N PRO A 172 17.91 13.75 12.34
CA PRO A 172 19.14 14.29 12.92
C PRO A 172 19.44 13.60 14.23
N SER A 173 20.43 12.74 14.22
CA SER A 173 20.99 12.17 15.43
C SER A 173 22.15 13.05 15.88
N VAL A 174 22.00 13.71 17.00
CA VAL A 174 23.08 14.45 17.65
C VAL A 174 24.20 13.49 18.12
N ASN A 175 23.88 12.22 18.26
CA ASN A 175 24.80 11.13 18.53
C ASN A 175 24.51 9.98 17.58
N ASN A 176 25.49 9.57 16.81
CA ASN A 176 25.44 8.45 15.85
C ASN A 176 24.82 7.14 16.38
N LYS A 177 24.67 6.98 17.68
CA LYS A 177 24.07 5.80 18.29
C LYS A 177 22.58 5.63 17.91
N GLY A 178 21.78 6.70 17.96
CA GLY A 178 20.35 6.63 17.60
C GLY A 178 20.12 6.29 16.12
N TYR A 179 21.03 6.66 15.24
CA TYR A 179 20.97 6.33 13.83
C TYR A 179 21.10 4.82 13.57
N PHE A 180 22.03 4.15 14.25
CA PHE A 180 22.20 2.70 14.12
C PHE A 180 21.04 1.92 14.73
N ASP A 181 20.50 2.40 15.85
CA ASP A 181 19.38 1.77 16.51
C ASP A 181 18.12 1.83 15.64
N ASN A 182 17.83 2.97 15.01
CA ASN A 182 16.70 3.10 14.10
C ASN A 182 16.82 2.19 12.87
N LYS A 183 18.03 2.00 12.33
CA LYS A 183 18.27 1.02 11.26
C LYS A 183 17.97 -0.40 11.70
N SER A 184 18.37 -0.77 12.89
CA SER A 184 18.12 -2.11 13.46
C SER A 184 16.64 -2.36 13.64
N TYR A 185 15.87 -1.39 14.14
CA TYR A 185 14.42 -1.49 14.29
C TYR A 185 13.71 -1.59 12.94
N TYR A 186 14.13 -0.82 11.95
CA TYR A 186 13.57 -0.89 10.60
C TYR A 186 13.81 -2.27 9.97
N ASN A 187 15.02 -2.80 10.06
CA ASN A 187 15.32 -4.15 9.57
C ASN A 187 14.55 -5.24 10.31
N PHE A 188 14.45 -5.11 11.63
CA PHE A 188 13.72 -6.06 12.44
C PHE A 188 12.23 -6.09 12.08
N GLY A 189 11.62 -4.92 11.91
CA GLY A 189 10.25 -4.82 11.39
C GLY A 189 10.09 -5.51 10.06
N CYS A 190 10.99 -5.27 9.11
CA CYS A 190 10.99 -5.87 7.79
C CYS A 190 11.18 -7.40 7.81
N SER A 191 12.06 -7.91 8.66
CA SER A 191 12.32 -9.35 8.76
C SER A 191 11.17 -10.12 9.40
N ASN A 192 10.43 -9.52 10.33
CA ASN A 192 9.27 -10.13 10.97
C ASN A 192 8.01 -10.12 10.09
N GLN A 193 8.02 -9.34 9.01
CA GLN A 193 6.88 -9.22 8.08
C GLN A 193 6.98 -10.15 6.86
N ARG A 194 8.08 -10.86 6.72
CA ARG A 194 8.30 -11.89 5.70
C ARG A 194 7.91 -13.26 6.22
#